data_17f62ce9eeaf79a06540ac2c4166ae1f
#
_entry.id   17f62ce9eeaf79a06540ac2c4166ae1f
#
_cell.length_a   1.000
_cell.length_b   1.000
_cell.length_c   1.000
_cell.angle_alpha   90.00
_cell.angle_beta   90.00
_cell.angle_gamma   90.00
#
_symmetry.space_group_name_H-M   'P 1'
#
loop_
_entity.id
_entity.type
_entity.pdbx_description
1 polymer ?
#
loop_
_entity_poly.entity_id
_entity_poly.type
_entity_poly.pdbx_seq_one_letter_code
_entity_poly.pdbx_strand_id
1 'polypeptide(L)'
;VFGKNTKLIMDRCRGIDTAVASIREPAKSVSNEISFAVSLTDRKEIQARIATMAHKVGRRLRRKGIEGTTLHLKIRREDLSVRTCQRHKADLGTNDLAWLPELYSMLNEVWDGWEPLRLIGVGVSGFNDDPVQGTLFDIAPSSEANEISINSPLIRKAEANKKLLEANDLIAQRFGENAVRFGHELRTYQETTGSSAKNPEDYKD
;
A
#
# COMPACT_ATOMS: atom_id res chain seq x y z
N VAL A 1 22.63 -4.69 28.05
CA VAL A 1 21.96 -3.83 27.05
C VAL A 1 21.03 -4.65 26.15
N PHE A 2 21.39 -5.86 25.70
CA PHE A 2 20.61 -6.66 24.75
C PHE A 2 19.72 -7.76 25.36
N GLY A 3 19.75 -7.91 26.71
CA GLY A 3 18.91 -8.87 27.43
C GLY A 3 18.98 -10.31 26.87
N LYS A 4 17.85 -10.93 26.63
CA LYS A 4 17.75 -12.31 26.12
C LYS A 4 18.43 -12.51 24.74
N ASN A 5 18.60 -11.46 23.96
CA ASN A 5 19.16 -11.55 22.62
C ASN A 5 20.69 -11.40 22.58
N THR A 6 21.36 -11.20 23.73
CA THR A 6 22.80 -10.97 23.79
C THR A 6 23.60 -12.07 23.10
N LYS A 7 23.30 -13.34 23.42
CA LYS A 7 24.00 -14.49 22.81
C LYS A 7 23.81 -14.53 21.30
N LEU A 8 22.58 -14.40 20.81
CA LEU A 8 22.24 -14.41 19.38
C LEU A 8 23.01 -13.31 18.63
N ILE A 9 23.04 -12.08 19.19
CA ILE A 9 23.72 -10.95 18.56
C ILE A 9 25.23 -11.20 18.54
N MET A 10 25.82 -11.69 19.64
CA MET A 10 27.25 -11.98 19.69
C MET A 10 27.66 -13.10 18.72
N ASP A 11 26.85 -14.15 18.60
CA ASP A 11 27.09 -15.25 17.67
C ASP A 11 27.05 -14.74 16.22
N ARG A 12 26.06 -13.92 15.87
CA ARG A 12 25.97 -13.28 14.55
C ARG A 12 27.13 -12.33 14.24
N CYS A 13 27.58 -11.56 15.22
CA CYS A 13 28.81 -10.72 15.08
C CYS A 13 30.07 -11.55 14.80
N ARG A 14 30.07 -12.82 15.20
CA ARG A 14 31.18 -13.77 14.94
C ARG A 14 30.98 -14.57 13.65
N GLY A 15 29.90 -14.28 12.89
CA GLY A 15 29.53 -15.03 11.68
C GLY A 15 28.87 -16.38 11.95
N ILE A 16 28.45 -16.65 13.20
CA ILE A 16 27.77 -17.88 13.58
C ILE A 16 26.26 -17.63 13.49
N ASP A 17 25.61 -18.25 12.52
CA ASP A 17 24.14 -18.28 12.40
C ASP A 17 23.66 -19.73 12.26
N THR A 18 22.77 -20.13 13.16
CA THR A 18 22.14 -21.46 13.13
C THR A 18 20.82 -21.45 12.39
N ALA A 19 20.42 -20.30 11.82
CA ALA A 19 19.18 -20.20 11.05
C ALA A 19 19.31 -21.03 9.77
N VAL A 20 18.43 -22.04 9.62
CA VAL A 20 18.30 -22.79 8.37
C VAL A 20 17.58 -21.90 7.37
N ALA A 21 18.11 -21.84 6.13
CA ALA A 21 17.42 -21.15 5.05
C ALA A 21 16.05 -21.80 4.82
N SER A 22 14.99 -21.07 5.15
CA SER A 22 13.62 -21.53 4.95
C SER A 22 13.04 -21.02 3.63
N ILE A 23 12.10 -21.76 3.09
CA ILE A 23 11.29 -21.30 1.95
C ILE A 23 10.57 -20.02 2.39
N ARG A 24 10.63 -18.99 1.56
CA ARG A 24 10.01 -17.70 1.85
C ARG A 24 8.50 -17.87 1.99
N GLU A 25 7.98 -17.54 3.16
CA GLU A 25 6.53 -17.51 3.38
C GLU A 25 5.85 -16.53 2.41
N PRO A 26 4.60 -16.78 2.02
CA PRO A 26 3.81 -15.83 1.26
C PRO A 26 3.79 -14.45 1.93
N ALA A 27 3.76 -13.41 1.14
CA ALA A 27 3.73 -12.05 1.68
C ALA A 27 2.41 -11.79 2.40
N LYS A 28 2.45 -11.37 3.67
CA LYS A 28 1.27 -11.05 4.49
C LYS A 28 0.76 -9.62 4.28
N SER A 29 1.60 -8.76 3.71
CA SER A 29 1.27 -7.37 3.36
C SER A 29 2.14 -6.87 2.20
N VAL A 30 1.64 -5.88 1.48
CA VAL A 30 2.40 -5.09 0.50
C VAL A 30 2.28 -3.64 0.89
N SER A 31 3.41 -2.96 1.09
CA SER A 31 3.43 -1.54 1.47
C SER A 31 4.51 -0.79 0.70
N ASN A 32 4.34 0.52 0.65
CA ASN A 32 5.36 1.46 0.19
C ASN A 32 5.41 2.65 1.14
N GLU A 33 6.61 3.00 1.57
CA GLU A 33 6.86 4.13 2.46
C GLU A 33 7.88 5.07 1.83
N ILE A 34 7.76 6.36 2.10
CA ILE A 34 8.71 7.38 1.66
C ILE A 34 9.03 8.32 2.82
N SER A 35 10.32 8.54 3.04
CA SER A 35 10.82 9.57 3.96
C SER A 35 11.23 10.80 3.17
N PHE A 36 10.99 11.98 3.73
CA PHE A 36 11.30 13.26 3.12
C PHE A 36 12.57 13.84 3.74
N ALA A 37 13.42 14.46 2.90
CA ALA A 37 14.59 15.20 3.37
C ALA A 37 14.17 16.45 4.15
N VAL A 38 13.15 17.14 3.65
CA VAL A 38 12.47 18.26 4.30
C VAL A 38 11.04 17.83 4.64
N SER A 39 10.62 18.03 5.87
CA SER A 39 9.29 17.66 6.33
C SER A 39 8.21 18.44 5.57
N LEU A 40 7.11 17.77 5.24
CA LEU A 40 6.01 18.32 4.46
C LEU A 40 4.88 18.81 5.36
N THR A 41 4.32 19.99 5.02
CA THR A 41 3.15 20.59 5.67
C THR A 41 2.02 20.87 4.69
N ASP A 42 2.31 20.94 3.38
CA ASP A 42 1.26 21.19 2.38
C ASP A 42 0.38 19.95 2.19
N ARG A 43 -0.91 20.11 2.52
CA ARG A 43 -1.91 19.06 2.40
C ARG A 43 -2.01 18.49 0.98
N LYS A 44 -1.94 19.34 -0.03
CA LYS A 44 -2.06 18.91 -1.43
C LYS A 44 -0.86 18.06 -1.84
N GLU A 45 0.33 18.43 -1.39
CA GLU A 45 1.53 17.65 -1.65
C GLU A 45 1.47 16.31 -0.91
N ILE A 46 1.07 16.30 0.38
CA ILE A 46 0.89 15.09 1.17
C ILE A 46 -0.11 14.13 0.51
N GLN A 47 -1.26 14.64 0.05
CA GLN A 47 -2.25 13.85 -0.69
C GLN A 47 -1.69 13.29 -2.00
N ALA A 48 -0.91 14.07 -2.74
CA ALA A 48 -0.24 13.61 -3.96
C ALA A 48 0.77 12.48 -3.67
N ARG A 49 1.53 12.58 -2.57
CA ARG A 49 2.44 11.51 -2.12
C ARG A 49 1.69 10.24 -1.72
N ILE A 50 0.57 10.37 -1.00
CA ILE A 50 -0.30 9.22 -0.67
C ILE A 50 -0.81 8.54 -1.94
N ALA A 51 -1.28 9.30 -2.93
CA ALA A 51 -1.74 8.74 -4.20
C ALA A 51 -0.63 8.00 -4.94
N THR A 52 0.58 8.58 -5.02
CA THR A 52 1.74 7.92 -5.61
C THR A 52 2.07 6.59 -4.89
N MET A 53 2.02 6.55 -3.55
CA MET A 53 2.23 5.32 -2.78
C MET A 53 1.14 4.28 -3.08
N ALA A 54 -0.13 4.72 -3.11
CA ALA A 54 -1.27 3.85 -3.42
C ALA A 54 -1.11 3.20 -4.80
N HIS A 55 -0.72 3.96 -5.83
CA HIS A 55 -0.45 3.44 -7.17
C HIS A 55 0.66 2.39 -7.18
N LYS A 56 1.77 2.63 -6.47
CA LYS A 56 2.86 1.66 -6.38
C LYS A 56 2.42 0.37 -5.71
N VAL A 57 1.62 0.46 -4.63
CA VAL A 57 1.07 -0.72 -3.93
C VAL A 57 0.07 -1.45 -4.83
N GLY A 58 -0.90 -0.75 -5.43
CA GLY A 58 -1.91 -1.32 -6.31
C GLY A 58 -1.29 -2.05 -7.52
N ARG A 59 -0.30 -1.44 -8.17
CA ARG A 59 0.45 -2.08 -9.26
C ARG A 59 1.14 -3.38 -8.82
N ARG A 60 1.77 -3.38 -7.63
CA ARG A 60 2.41 -4.61 -7.08
C ARG A 60 1.38 -5.71 -6.80
N LEU A 61 0.20 -5.34 -6.28
CA LEU A 61 -0.88 -6.31 -6.03
C LEU A 61 -1.39 -6.91 -7.34
N ARG A 62 -1.70 -6.07 -8.35
CA ARG A 62 -2.15 -6.52 -9.67
C ARG A 62 -1.11 -7.42 -10.36
N ARG A 63 0.16 -7.02 -10.31
CA ARG A 63 1.26 -7.85 -10.89
C ARG A 63 1.39 -9.22 -10.23
N LYS A 64 1.08 -9.32 -8.94
CA LYS A 64 1.11 -10.58 -8.19
C LYS A 64 -0.21 -11.35 -8.24
N GLY A 65 -1.27 -10.76 -8.77
CA GLY A 65 -2.61 -11.35 -8.77
C GLY A 65 -3.20 -11.56 -7.38
N ILE A 66 -2.82 -10.73 -6.41
CA ILE A 66 -3.30 -10.83 -5.02
C ILE A 66 -4.18 -9.64 -4.65
N GLU A 67 -5.18 -9.89 -3.84
CA GLU A 67 -6.09 -8.89 -3.31
C GLU A 67 -6.05 -8.90 -1.79
N GLY A 68 -6.23 -7.74 -1.18
CA GLY A 68 -6.27 -7.61 0.27
C GLY A 68 -7.54 -6.94 0.73
N THR A 69 -7.81 -7.04 2.02
CA THR A 69 -9.03 -6.50 2.63
C THR A 69 -8.77 -5.35 3.59
N THR A 70 -7.52 -5.07 3.91
CA THR A 70 -7.18 -4.04 4.91
C THR A 70 -6.21 -3.02 4.35
N LEU A 71 -6.65 -1.78 4.32
CA LEU A 71 -5.88 -0.61 3.90
C LEU A 71 -5.17 0.00 5.12
N HIS A 72 -3.91 0.39 4.95
CA HIS A 72 -3.08 0.97 6.00
C HIS A 72 -2.53 2.32 5.56
N LEU A 73 -2.60 3.29 6.45
CA LEU A 73 -1.90 4.57 6.34
C LEU A 73 -1.00 4.74 7.54
N LYS A 74 0.26 5.08 7.30
CA LYS A 74 1.26 5.38 8.31
C LYS A 74 1.84 6.74 8.06
N ILE A 75 1.93 7.55 9.10
CA ILE A 75 2.64 8.82 9.07
C ILE A 75 3.68 8.85 10.18
N ARG A 76 4.78 9.56 9.93
CA ARG A 76 5.77 9.91 10.96
C ARG A 76 5.96 11.41 10.93
N ARG A 77 5.90 12.02 12.08
CA ARG A 77 6.13 13.45 12.28
C ARG A 77 7.62 13.76 12.37
N GLU A 78 7.95 15.03 12.44
CA GLU A 78 9.33 15.49 12.60
C GLU A 78 9.95 15.10 13.95
N ASP A 79 9.16 15.03 15.00
CA ASP A 79 9.53 14.54 16.34
C ASP A 79 9.75 13.00 16.38
N LEU A 80 9.67 12.32 15.23
CA LEU A 80 9.77 10.88 15.03
C LEU A 80 8.59 10.07 15.58
N SER A 81 7.58 10.70 16.16
CA SER A 81 6.34 10.02 16.55
C SER A 81 5.65 9.42 15.33
N VAL A 82 5.12 8.21 15.50
CA VAL A 82 4.45 7.47 14.43
C VAL A 82 2.97 7.34 14.77
N ARG A 83 2.12 7.63 13.80
CA ARG A 83 0.68 7.31 13.86
C ARG A 83 0.32 6.41 12.67
N THR A 84 -0.51 5.43 12.95
CA THR A 84 -1.04 4.49 11.95
C THR A 84 -2.54 4.44 12.05
N CYS A 85 -3.19 4.33 10.89
CA CYS A 85 -4.60 4.07 10.78
C CYS A 85 -4.80 2.88 9.84
N GLN A 86 -5.78 2.04 10.12
CA GLN A 86 -6.14 0.93 9.24
C GLN A 86 -7.65 0.88 9.04
N ARG A 87 -8.06 0.44 7.85
CA ARG A 87 -9.47 0.34 7.49
C ARG A 87 -9.72 -0.99 6.78
N HIS A 88 -10.60 -1.79 7.36
CA HIS A 88 -11.01 -3.05 6.74
C HIS A 88 -12.12 -2.80 5.73
N LYS A 89 -12.00 -3.40 4.54
CA LYS A 89 -12.96 -3.37 3.46
C LYS A 89 -12.92 -4.69 2.72
N ALA A 90 -13.99 -5.47 2.80
CA ALA A 90 -14.06 -6.79 2.15
C ALA A 90 -13.92 -6.69 0.61
N ASP A 91 -14.40 -5.59 0.03
CA ASP A 91 -14.38 -5.28 -1.41
C ASP A 91 -13.28 -4.29 -1.82
N LEU A 92 -12.16 -4.26 -1.09
CA LEU A 92 -11.07 -3.31 -1.35
C LEU A 92 -10.50 -3.47 -2.76
N GLY A 93 -10.31 -4.72 -3.20
CA GLY A 93 -9.77 -5.06 -4.52
C GLY A 93 -8.40 -4.44 -4.79
N THR A 94 -8.04 -4.34 -6.07
CA THR A 94 -6.77 -3.77 -6.53
C THR A 94 -6.89 -2.42 -7.23
N ASN A 95 -8.09 -1.80 -7.18
CA ASN A 95 -8.35 -0.49 -7.77
C ASN A 95 -7.86 0.63 -6.84
N ASP A 96 -6.58 0.97 -6.94
CA ASP A 96 -5.92 1.98 -6.13
C ASP A 96 -6.52 3.40 -6.29
N LEU A 97 -7.16 3.71 -7.42
CA LEU A 97 -7.91 4.97 -7.56
C LEU A 97 -9.13 5.03 -6.64
N ALA A 98 -9.74 3.88 -6.38
CA ALA A 98 -10.88 3.78 -5.46
C ALA A 98 -10.47 3.89 -3.97
N TRP A 99 -9.20 3.66 -3.65
CA TRP A 99 -8.67 3.78 -2.28
C TRP A 99 -8.45 5.23 -1.85
N LEU A 100 -8.26 6.16 -2.80
CA LEU A 100 -7.85 7.53 -2.50
C LEU A 100 -8.80 8.28 -1.56
N PRO A 101 -10.13 8.26 -1.75
CA PRO A 101 -11.04 8.93 -0.82
C PRO A 101 -10.89 8.41 0.61
N GLU A 102 -10.72 7.08 0.75
CA GLU A 102 -10.55 6.42 2.04
C GLU A 102 -9.23 6.81 2.70
N LEU A 103 -8.13 6.79 1.95
CA LEU A 103 -6.80 7.20 2.43
C LEU A 103 -6.79 8.68 2.87
N TYR A 104 -7.52 9.54 2.16
CA TYR A 104 -7.63 10.95 2.57
C TYR A 104 -8.49 11.13 3.82
N SER A 105 -9.52 10.30 4.00
CA SER A 105 -10.28 10.24 5.25
C SER A 105 -9.39 9.78 6.41
N MET A 106 -8.63 8.70 6.23
CA MET A 106 -7.68 8.19 7.21
C MET A 106 -6.60 9.23 7.56
N LEU A 107 -6.12 10.01 6.57
CA LEU A 107 -5.18 11.10 6.82
C LEU A 107 -5.78 12.14 7.78
N ASN A 108 -7.05 12.50 7.62
CA ASN A 108 -7.72 13.46 8.50
C ASN A 108 -7.88 12.95 9.94
N GLU A 109 -7.87 11.63 10.15
CA GLU A 109 -7.94 11.04 11.49
C GLU A 109 -6.59 11.05 12.22
N VAL A 110 -5.48 10.92 11.48
CA VAL A 110 -4.14 10.78 12.08
C VAL A 110 -3.30 12.04 12.02
N TRP A 111 -3.69 13.02 11.19
CA TRP A 111 -2.95 14.26 10.99
C TRP A 111 -3.83 15.50 11.22
N ASP A 112 -3.40 16.36 12.11
CA ASP A 112 -4.13 17.57 12.52
C ASP A 112 -4.06 18.72 11.48
N GLY A 113 -3.32 18.52 10.38
CA GLY A 113 -3.27 19.45 9.24
C GLY A 113 -2.18 20.51 9.29
N TRP A 114 -1.38 20.58 10.36
CA TRP A 114 -0.33 21.60 10.54
C TRP A 114 1.04 21.03 10.93
N GLU A 115 1.08 19.86 11.56
CA GLU A 115 2.33 19.25 11.98
C GLU A 115 3.16 18.76 10.78
N PRO A 116 4.49 19.06 10.74
CA PRO A 116 5.35 18.61 9.67
C PRO A 116 5.45 17.08 9.62
N LEU A 117 5.25 16.50 8.44
CA LEU A 117 5.37 15.05 8.20
C LEU A 117 6.71 14.71 7.57
N ARG A 118 7.44 13.79 8.19
CA ARG A 118 8.73 13.30 7.72
C ARG A 118 8.65 11.98 6.94
N LEU A 119 7.58 11.22 7.11
CA LEU A 119 7.35 9.97 6.40
C LEU A 119 5.87 9.74 6.17
N ILE A 120 5.56 9.20 5.01
CA ILE A 120 4.23 8.68 4.68
C ILE A 120 4.40 7.26 4.15
N GLY A 121 3.49 6.37 4.53
CA GLY A 121 3.42 5.00 4.03
C GLY A 121 1.98 4.57 3.77
N VAL A 122 1.79 3.84 2.68
CA VAL A 122 0.52 3.19 2.33
C VAL A 122 0.77 1.70 2.20
N GLY A 123 -0.15 0.89 2.69
CA GLY A 123 -0.05 -0.56 2.61
C GLY A 123 -1.39 -1.24 2.51
N VAL A 124 -1.37 -2.49 2.07
CA VAL A 124 -2.51 -3.39 2.02
C VAL A 124 -2.12 -4.72 2.64
N SER A 125 -3.00 -5.28 3.45
CA SER A 125 -2.87 -6.60 4.07
C SER A 125 -4.20 -7.35 4.07
N GLY A 126 -4.25 -8.50 4.75
CA GLY A 126 -5.45 -9.33 4.77
C GLY A 126 -5.63 -9.98 3.39
N PHE A 127 -4.56 -10.58 2.86
CA PHE A 127 -4.62 -11.38 1.64
C PHE A 127 -5.35 -12.68 1.95
N ASN A 128 -6.33 -13.01 1.14
CA ASN A 128 -7.20 -14.17 1.33
C ASN A 128 -6.46 -15.48 0.98
N ASP A 129 -5.48 -15.85 1.81
CA ASP A 129 -4.92 -17.22 1.82
C ASP A 129 -5.54 -18.09 2.91
N ASP A 130 -6.29 -17.50 3.85
CA ASP A 130 -7.03 -18.26 4.85
C ASP A 130 -8.42 -18.62 4.32
N PRO A 131 -8.86 -19.88 4.43
CA PRO A 131 -10.23 -20.23 4.12
C PRO A 131 -11.13 -19.35 5.00
N VAL A 132 -12.01 -18.59 4.35
CA VAL A 132 -13.01 -17.79 5.06
C VAL A 132 -13.72 -18.75 6.02
N GLN A 133 -13.50 -18.58 7.32
CA GLN A 133 -14.29 -19.30 8.31
C GLN A 133 -15.72 -18.79 8.17
N GLY A 134 -16.52 -19.53 7.39
CA GLY A 134 -17.95 -19.25 7.27
C GLY A 134 -18.56 -19.23 8.65
N THR A 135 -19.27 -18.19 8.99
CA THR A 135 -20.05 -18.19 10.22
C THR A 135 -21.15 -19.26 10.10
N LEU A 136 -21.43 -19.96 11.19
CA LEU A 136 -22.49 -21.00 11.25
C LEU A 136 -23.86 -20.48 10.75
N PHE A 137 -24.01 -19.18 10.58
CA PHE A 137 -25.22 -18.49 10.16
C PHE A 137 -25.27 -18.12 8.67
N ASP A 138 -24.20 -18.35 7.90
CA ASP A 138 -24.15 -18.07 6.45
C ASP A 138 -24.92 -19.11 5.59
N ILE A 139 -25.66 -20.02 6.22
CA ILE A 139 -26.43 -21.10 5.53
C ILE A 139 -27.85 -20.63 5.13
N ALA A 140 -28.17 -19.37 5.18
CA ALA A 140 -29.41 -18.89 4.59
C ALA A 140 -29.14 -18.36 3.16
N PRO A 141 -29.70 -19.00 2.10
CA PRO A 141 -29.71 -18.36 0.80
C PRO A 141 -30.69 -17.19 0.88
N SER A 142 -30.21 -16.00 1.17
CA SER A 142 -30.98 -14.79 0.96
C SER A 142 -31.09 -14.56 -0.55
N SER A 143 -32.14 -15.13 -1.13
CA SER A 143 -32.64 -14.83 -2.46
C SER A 143 -33.27 -13.44 -2.46
N GLU A 144 -32.47 -12.42 -2.32
CA GLU A 144 -32.74 -11.05 -2.76
C GLU A 144 -31.44 -10.49 -3.32
N ALA A 145 -31.05 -11.03 -4.47
CA ALA A 145 -30.19 -10.31 -5.37
C ALA A 145 -30.95 -9.06 -5.78
N ASN A 146 -30.73 -7.95 -5.07
CA ASN A 146 -31.00 -6.65 -5.62
C ASN A 146 -30.32 -6.60 -6.98
N GLU A 147 -31.09 -6.56 -8.05
CA GLU A 147 -30.65 -6.20 -9.39
C GLU A 147 -30.02 -4.81 -9.30
N ILE A 148 -28.74 -4.75 -8.94
CA ILE A 148 -27.95 -3.54 -9.04
C ILE A 148 -27.93 -3.23 -10.54
N SER A 149 -28.70 -2.23 -10.93
CA SER A 149 -28.81 -1.78 -12.29
C SER A 149 -27.41 -1.61 -12.88
N ILE A 150 -27.04 -2.45 -13.84
CA ILE A 150 -25.73 -2.51 -14.53
C ILE A 150 -25.36 -1.14 -15.14
N ASN A 151 -26.29 -0.22 -15.20
CA ASN A 151 -26.15 1.14 -15.72
C ASN A 151 -25.82 2.22 -14.66
N SER A 152 -25.53 1.84 -13.42
CA SER A 152 -25.14 2.83 -12.40
C SER A 152 -23.87 3.59 -12.83
N PRO A 153 -23.85 4.94 -12.73
CA PRO A 153 -22.66 5.75 -13.03
C PRO A 153 -21.41 5.31 -12.23
N LEU A 154 -21.61 4.75 -11.03
CA LEU A 154 -20.54 4.25 -10.17
C LEU A 154 -19.89 2.99 -10.75
N ILE A 155 -20.67 2.06 -11.30
CA ILE A 155 -20.16 0.84 -11.92
C ILE A 155 -19.38 1.19 -13.18
N ARG A 156 -19.91 2.06 -14.04
CA ARG A 156 -19.20 2.54 -15.24
C ARG A 156 -17.86 3.20 -14.88
N LYS A 157 -17.83 4.00 -13.82
CA LYS A 157 -16.59 4.64 -13.34
C LYS A 157 -15.60 3.61 -12.82
N ALA A 158 -16.03 2.61 -12.08
CA ALA A 158 -15.18 1.54 -11.57
C ALA A 158 -14.56 0.71 -12.71
N GLU A 159 -15.36 0.36 -13.74
CA GLU A 159 -14.86 -0.34 -14.92
C GLU A 159 -13.90 0.52 -15.76
N ALA A 160 -14.19 1.80 -15.94
CA ALA A 160 -13.30 2.72 -16.63
C ALA A 160 -11.95 2.86 -15.91
N ASN A 161 -11.98 2.98 -14.58
CA ASN A 161 -10.77 3.02 -13.77
C ASN A 161 -9.97 1.71 -13.91
N LYS A 162 -10.62 0.55 -13.88
CA LYS A 162 -9.96 -0.74 -14.06
C LYS A 162 -9.21 -0.82 -15.40
N LYS A 163 -9.89 -0.48 -16.50
CA LYS A 163 -9.28 -0.45 -17.84
C LYS A 163 -8.11 0.54 -17.92
N LEU A 164 -8.24 1.70 -17.29
CA LEU A 164 -7.17 2.70 -17.23
C LEU A 164 -5.93 2.17 -16.51
N LEU A 165 -6.13 1.51 -15.36
CA LEU A 165 -5.04 0.93 -14.58
C LEU A 165 -4.36 -0.22 -15.32
N GLU A 166 -5.12 -1.10 -15.99
CA GLU A 166 -4.59 -2.18 -16.81
C GLU A 166 -3.74 -1.63 -17.97
N ALA A 167 -4.22 -0.61 -18.68
CA ALA A 167 -3.47 0.03 -19.75
C ALA A 167 -2.19 0.69 -19.23
N ASN A 168 -2.26 1.38 -18.07
CA ASN A 168 -1.09 1.99 -17.44
C ASN A 168 -0.07 0.93 -17.01
N ASP A 169 -0.52 -0.20 -16.48
CA ASP A 169 0.36 -1.30 -16.07
C ASP A 169 1.06 -1.94 -17.27
N LEU A 170 0.37 -2.12 -18.40
CA LEU A 170 0.97 -2.62 -19.65
C LEU A 170 2.03 -1.64 -20.20
N ILE A 171 1.75 -0.35 -20.19
CA ILE A 171 2.73 0.66 -20.60
C ILE A 171 3.95 0.66 -19.68
N ALA A 172 3.72 0.59 -18.37
CA ALA A 172 4.79 0.54 -17.38
C ALA A 172 5.67 -0.71 -17.52
N GLN A 173 5.08 -1.85 -17.85
CA GLN A 173 5.82 -3.08 -18.11
C GLN A 173 6.72 -2.98 -19.34
N ARG A 174 6.27 -2.29 -20.39
CA ARG A 174 6.99 -2.20 -21.67
C ARG A 174 8.00 -1.07 -21.70
N PHE A 175 7.69 0.07 -21.08
CA PHE A 175 8.46 1.31 -21.18
C PHE A 175 9.03 1.82 -19.85
N GLY A 176 8.82 1.07 -18.76
CA GLY A 176 9.24 1.44 -17.40
C GLY A 176 8.17 2.15 -16.60
N GLU A 177 8.31 2.09 -15.27
CA GLU A 177 7.29 2.60 -14.31
C GLU A 177 7.03 4.11 -14.41
N ASN A 178 7.94 4.87 -14.98
CA ASN A 178 7.87 6.32 -15.13
C ASN A 178 7.34 6.80 -16.49
N ALA A 179 7.00 5.89 -17.41
CA ALA A 179 6.57 6.21 -18.76
C ALA A 179 5.23 6.98 -18.79
N VAL A 180 4.31 6.64 -17.89
CA VAL A 180 3.04 7.34 -17.71
C VAL A 180 2.89 7.69 -16.24
N ARG A 181 2.47 8.94 -15.96
CA ARG A 181 2.22 9.43 -14.60
C ARG A 181 0.86 10.08 -14.53
N PHE A 182 0.22 9.96 -13.39
CA PHE A 182 -0.99 10.71 -13.10
C PHE A 182 -0.64 12.17 -12.80
N GLY A 183 -1.54 13.12 -13.15
CA GLY A 183 -1.27 14.56 -13.01
C GLY A 183 -0.89 14.99 -11.57
N HIS A 184 -1.41 14.32 -10.53
CA HIS A 184 -1.02 14.60 -9.16
C HIS A 184 0.43 14.18 -8.84
N GLU A 185 0.99 13.21 -9.54
CA GLU A 185 2.38 12.75 -9.36
C GLU A 185 3.40 13.76 -9.88
N LEU A 186 3.03 14.63 -10.81
CA LEU A 186 3.92 15.65 -11.35
C LEU A 186 4.36 16.67 -10.28
N ARG A 187 3.55 16.88 -9.24
CA ARG A 187 3.88 17.78 -8.12
C ARG A 187 4.89 17.17 -7.15
N THR A 188 5.12 15.85 -7.20
CA THR A 188 5.90 15.12 -6.22
C THR A 188 7.33 14.82 -6.66
N TYR A 189 7.76 15.39 -7.79
CA TYR A 189 9.05 15.05 -8.42
C TYR A 189 10.28 15.61 -7.69
N GLN A 190 10.13 16.43 -6.66
CA GLN A 190 11.25 16.99 -5.93
C GLN A 190 11.67 16.12 -4.74
N GLU A 191 12.91 15.67 -4.80
CA GLU A 191 13.82 15.20 -3.74
C GLU A 191 13.25 14.26 -2.67
N THR A 192 13.25 12.99 -3.00
CA THR A 192 13.22 11.94 -1.99
C THR A 192 14.64 11.59 -1.58
N THR A 193 14.94 11.56 -0.29
CA THR A 193 16.15 10.87 0.19
C THR A 193 16.05 9.42 -0.26
N GLY A 194 16.98 8.98 -1.10
CA GLY A 194 16.95 7.70 -1.81
C GLY A 194 16.97 6.41 -0.99
N SER A 195 16.23 6.37 0.12
CA SER A 195 16.06 5.17 0.95
C SER A 195 14.81 4.36 0.60
N SER A 196 14.20 4.57 -0.56
CA SER A 196 13.31 3.53 -1.07
C SER A 196 14.20 2.36 -1.46
N ALA A 197 14.20 1.29 -0.67
CA ALA A 197 14.86 0.05 -1.03
C ALA A 197 14.43 -0.30 -2.45
N LYS A 198 15.38 -0.18 -3.39
CA LYS A 198 15.14 -0.62 -4.76
C LYS A 198 14.74 -2.09 -4.69
N ASN A 199 13.70 -2.48 -5.39
CA ASN A 199 13.38 -3.89 -5.49
C ASN A 199 14.59 -4.62 -6.11
N PRO A 200 14.87 -5.87 -5.70
CA PRO A 200 15.91 -6.68 -6.35
C PRO A 200 15.73 -6.79 -7.87
N GLU A 201 14.52 -6.56 -8.37
CA GLU A 201 14.18 -6.54 -9.80
C GLU A 201 14.61 -5.24 -10.51
N ASP A 202 14.90 -4.16 -9.76
CA ASP A 202 15.39 -2.89 -10.30
C ASP A 202 16.91 -2.96 -10.65
N TYR A 203 17.58 -4.08 -10.35
CA TYR A 203 19.00 -4.36 -10.60
C TYR A 203 19.23 -5.36 -11.75
N LYS A 204 18.21 -5.65 -12.56
CA LYS A 204 18.43 -6.39 -13.79
C LYS A 204 18.94 -5.44 -14.86
N ASP A 205 20.26 -5.46 -15.06
CA ASP A 205 20.94 -4.98 -16.25
C ASP A 205 20.50 -5.76 -17.49
#